data_f4d9a75313a7029c8edb8d8d2e7cc211
#
_entry.id   f4d9a75313a7029c8edb8d8d2e7cc211
#
_cell.length_a   1.000
_cell.length_b   1.000
_cell.length_c   1.000
_cell.angle_alpha   90.00
_cell.angle_beta   90.00
_cell.angle_gamma   90.00
#
_symmetry.space_group_name_H-M   'P 1'
#
loop_
_entity.id
_entity.type
_entity.pdbx_description
1 polymer ?
#
loop_
_entity_poly.entity_id
_entity_poly.type
_entity_poly.pdbx_seq_one_letter_code
_entity_poly.pdbx_strand_id
1 'polypeptide(L)'
;MLGCFALIGLAAFPFGLFKDAIAGRIGSALGTQVSIGSIERREWLSFTPTIVLRDIAVKQPAWAGKGDMVHARTIEARLPILPLLVGRGPQPEGFVAHGLTVALVRDAKGRANWQGQDKADDARDDAGTGLERLTIPDGRITVRDDKRSLNLAGSFVSDARGLRVDAAGKFHEAPARMTLRGGRIADLPPEAPYPLRLELRSPLLNLAASGQSRGALNLKAMTLDIHATAPNLKYLDDVIEAGLFGTRAIDLKARVRHTGRDWHIERMTGSIGRSKLVAKADVLKREGRTKIDADIHFSAFDFDDLSDAEGKARAATIEARIGPRVLPGTRINLAKVGPTDGVIRFRADRLLLEGSAFRSLSGVIRLDGKLLTLDDVVAGMSSGRMSGKVSIDQRGGAAYPILALDLAFQDGRLETLMGSRDATGPLRGRVVLKGAGDTIREALARADGRAGLLVRGGTVKRTFAAVLGQDLGKAIGAVLRDKEAEVPLRCLAIGFAARDGVLTPSPFLVETGISVGQGQGRLSLADERIALSIKGRSRDPSPLRLADPIQVGGTFSAPSLSAAGKPPGSKVGAGSVLSALGKSVGRALGLGKDRAPADAAIPAALDCDRLGRQIL
;
A
#
# COMPACT_ATOMS: atom_id res chain seq x y z
N MET A 1 68.81 0.56 43.28
CA MET A 1 67.77 0.10 44.22
C MET A 1 66.41 0.77 44.00
N LEU A 2 66.26 2.08 43.85
CA LEU A 2 64.94 2.75 43.59
C LEU A 2 64.20 2.23 42.35
N GLY A 3 64.93 1.99 41.24
CA GLY A 3 64.33 1.44 40.02
C GLY A 3 63.73 0.03 40.15
N CYS A 4 64.38 -0.85 40.96
CA CYS A 4 63.85 -2.19 41.23
C CYS A 4 62.57 -2.15 42.10
N PHE A 5 62.51 -1.26 43.09
CA PHE A 5 61.29 -1.07 43.89
C PHE A 5 60.14 -0.48 43.10
N ALA A 6 60.41 0.45 42.16
CA ALA A 6 59.42 0.99 41.26
C ALA A 6 58.86 -0.06 40.30
N LEU A 7 59.72 -0.94 39.74
CA LEU A 7 59.30 -2.06 38.90
C LEU A 7 58.51 -3.11 39.66
N ILE A 8 58.89 -3.43 40.91
CA ILE A 8 58.16 -4.36 41.79
C ILE A 8 56.79 -3.76 42.17
N GLY A 9 56.77 -2.44 42.56
CA GLY A 9 55.50 -1.74 42.86
C GLY A 9 54.57 -1.69 41.67
N LEU A 10 55.09 -1.51 40.47
CA LEU A 10 54.28 -1.53 39.24
C LEU A 10 53.81 -2.96 38.90
N ALA A 11 54.72 -3.94 39.06
CA ALA A 11 54.39 -5.36 38.85
C ALA A 11 53.40 -5.90 39.89
N ALA A 12 53.18 -5.21 41.02
CA ALA A 12 52.24 -5.55 42.09
C ALA A 12 51.09 -4.52 42.25
N PHE A 13 50.84 -3.71 41.23
CA PHE A 13 49.89 -2.58 41.28
C PHE A 13 48.49 -3.03 41.74
N PRO A 14 47.87 -2.38 42.76
CA PRO A 14 46.59 -2.77 43.37
C PRO A 14 45.39 -2.21 42.57
N PHE A 15 45.01 -2.84 41.49
CA PHE A 15 43.90 -2.42 40.62
C PHE A 15 42.57 -2.33 41.35
N GLY A 16 42.33 -3.09 42.43
CA GLY A 16 41.11 -3.09 43.21
C GLY A 16 40.74 -1.74 43.82
N LEU A 17 41.72 -0.90 44.13
CA LEU A 17 41.50 0.44 44.69
C LEU A 17 40.86 1.43 43.68
N PHE A 18 40.88 1.14 42.40
CA PHE A 18 40.40 2.01 41.33
C PHE A 18 39.03 1.57 40.77
N LYS A 19 38.38 0.57 41.39
CA LYS A 19 37.16 0.01 40.86
C LYS A 19 36.05 1.04 40.60
N ASP A 20 35.84 1.96 41.54
CA ASP A 20 34.79 2.97 41.46
C ASP A 20 35.12 4.06 40.42
N ALA A 21 36.38 4.40 40.28
CA ALA A 21 36.86 5.32 39.24
C ALA A 21 36.71 4.70 37.84
N ILE A 22 37.00 3.41 37.70
CA ILE A 22 36.83 2.66 36.45
C ILE A 22 35.34 2.53 36.11
N ALA A 23 34.52 2.13 37.09
CA ALA A 23 33.08 2.04 36.93
C ALA A 23 32.44 3.38 36.53
N GLY A 24 32.84 4.47 37.18
CA GLY A 24 32.40 5.83 36.88
C GLY A 24 32.79 6.27 35.47
N ARG A 25 34.03 5.96 35.02
CA ARG A 25 34.49 6.31 33.67
C ARG A 25 33.76 5.53 32.58
N ILE A 26 33.53 4.25 32.81
CA ILE A 26 32.72 3.42 31.89
C ILE A 26 31.27 3.93 31.90
N GLY A 27 30.70 4.22 33.08
CA GLY A 27 29.36 4.73 33.23
C GLY A 27 29.11 6.06 32.51
N SER A 28 30.06 7.02 32.62
CA SER A 28 29.97 8.27 31.90
C SER A 28 30.11 8.12 30.39
N ALA A 29 30.93 7.17 29.93
CA ALA A 29 31.07 6.86 28.51
C ALA A 29 29.80 6.20 27.93
N LEU A 30 29.10 5.36 28.70
CA LEU A 30 27.87 4.68 28.31
C LEU A 30 26.59 5.49 28.63
N GLY A 31 26.70 6.59 29.39
CA GLY A 31 25.54 7.39 29.82
C GLY A 31 24.62 6.66 30.81
N THR A 32 25.12 5.64 31.55
CA THR A 32 24.35 4.84 32.50
C THR A 32 25.18 4.44 33.71
N GLN A 33 24.51 3.94 34.77
CA GLN A 33 25.21 3.46 35.95
C GLN A 33 25.89 2.11 35.68
N VAL A 34 27.17 2.03 36.01
CA VAL A 34 27.97 0.80 35.95
C VAL A 34 28.47 0.47 37.35
N SER A 35 28.35 -0.78 37.74
CA SER A 35 28.89 -1.28 39.01
C SER A 35 29.85 -2.43 38.73
N ILE A 36 30.91 -2.53 39.53
CA ILE A 36 31.90 -3.59 39.48
C ILE A 36 32.01 -4.13 40.92
N GLY A 37 31.80 -5.41 41.12
CA GLY A 37 31.87 -6.05 42.45
C GLY A 37 33.29 -6.07 42.99
N SER A 38 34.21 -6.71 42.25
CA SER A 38 35.63 -6.71 42.59
C SER A 38 36.50 -6.64 41.35
N ILE A 39 37.73 -6.16 41.55
CA ILE A 39 38.83 -6.23 40.59
C ILE A 39 39.96 -6.98 41.23
N GLU A 40 40.29 -8.10 40.67
CA GLU A 40 41.31 -9.00 41.18
C GLU A 40 42.44 -9.15 40.16
N ARG A 41 43.60 -9.47 40.63
CA ARG A 41 44.74 -9.78 39.81
C ARG A 41 45.06 -11.27 40.04
N ARG A 42 45.17 -12.06 38.97
CA ARG A 42 45.45 -13.50 39.10
C ARG A 42 46.89 -13.79 39.47
N GLU A 43 47.83 -13.15 38.79
CA GLU A 43 49.26 -13.31 39.05
C GLU A 43 49.74 -12.19 39.97
N TRP A 44 50.23 -12.53 41.15
CA TRP A 44 50.68 -11.58 42.17
C TRP A 44 51.81 -10.68 41.67
N LEU A 45 52.78 -11.24 40.89
CA LEU A 45 53.86 -10.48 40.29
C LEU A 45 53.97 -10.82 38.80
N SER A 46 53.61 -9.86 37.91
CA SER A 46 53.68 -10.04 36.46
C SER A 46 53.68 -8.69 35.74
N PHE A 47 54.39 -8.56 34.65
CA PHE A 47 54.33 -7.41 33.76
C PHE A 47 53.19 -7.50 32.74
N THR A 48 52.52 -8.61 32.66
CA THR A 48 51.31 -8.88 31.85
C THR A 48 50.24 -9.61 32.68
N PRO A 49 49.80 -9.00 33.83
CA PRO A 49 48.82 -9.69 34.68
C PRO A 49 47.48 -9.90 33.98
N THR A 50 46.81 -10.98 34.36
CA THR A 50 45.40 -11.19 34.05
C THR A 50 44.57 -10.44 35.11
N ILE A 51 43.87 -9.41 34.68
CA ILE A 51 42.93 -8.67 35.52
C ILE A 51 41.55 -9.35 35.39
N VAL A 52 40.98 -9.70 36.51
CA VAL A 52 39.65 -10.35 36.61
C VAL A 52 38.70 -9.36 37.26
N LEU A 53 37.73 -8.88 36.51
CA LEU A 53 36.62 -8.12 37.03
C LEU A 53 35.46 -9.05 37.31
N ARG A 54 34.81 -8.92 38.48
CA ARG A 54 33.67 -9.77 38.87
C ARG A 54 32.42 -8.93 39.04
N ASP A 55 31.28 -9.52 38.75
CA ASP A 55 29.95 -8.95 38.92
C ASP A 55 29.83 -7.53 38.34
N ILE A 56 30.12 -7.44 37.06
CA ILE A 56 29.97 -6.19 36.30
C ILE A 56 28.52 -6.06 35.86
N ALA A 57 27.87 -4.96 36.28
CA ALA A 57 26.49 -4.69 35.91
C ALA A 57 26.33 -3.30 35.33
N VAL A 58 25.67 -3.22 34.17
CA VAL A 58 25.24 -2.01 33.52
C VAL A 58 23.72 -1.91 33.70
N LYS A 59 23.27 -0.90 34.46
CA LYS A 59 21.84 -0.77 34.79
C LYS A 59 20.99 -0.41 33.58
N GLN A 60 19.76 -0.93 33.59
CA GLN A 60 18.76 -0.49 32.61
C GLN A 60 18.30 0.94 32.91
N PRO A 61 17.93 1.75 31.88
CA PRO A 61 17.18 2.97 32.07
C PRO A 61 15.86 2.68 32.82
N ALA A 62 15.43 3.58 33.72
CA ALA A 62 14.25 3.38 34.56
C ALA A 62 12.97 3.00 33.79
N TRP A 63 12.82 3.53 32.55
CA TRP A 63 11.68 3.24 31.68
C TRP A 63 11.68 1.82 31.11
N ALA A 64 12.84 1.14 31.03
CA ALA A 64 12.97 -0.21 30.46
C ALA A 64 12.67 -1.31 31.48
N GLY A 65 12.52 -0.96 32.77
CA GLY A 65 12.22 -1.88 33.84
C GLY A 65 13.33 -1.99 34.89
N LYS A 66 13.15 -2.90 35.83
CA LYS A 66 14.14 -3.17 36.90
C LYS A 66 15.14 -4.23 36.40
N GLY A 67 16.40 -4.10 36.79
CA GLY A 67 17.47 -5.07 36.48
C GLY A 67 18.61 -4.44 35.68
N ASP A 68 19.42 -5.33 35.10
CA ASP A 68 20.62 -4.94 34.38
C ASP A 68 20.39 -5.08 32.87
N MET A 69 20.85 -4.12 32.08
CA MET A 69 20.91 -4.21 30.62
C MET A 69 22.01 -5.19 30.20
N VAL A 70 23.14 -5.13 30.90
CA VAL A 70 24.26 -6.06 30.72
C VAL A 70 24.77 -6.48 32.07
N HIS A 71 24.94 -7.79 32.27
CA HIS A 71 25.59 -8.32 33.45
C HIS A 71 26.60 -9.36 33.03
N ALA A 72 27.84 -9.28 33.52
CA ALA A 72 28.87 -10.28 33.33
C ALA A 72 29.34 -10.81 34.69
N ARG A 73 29.37 -12.14 34.84
CA ARG A 73 29.89 -12.75 36.05
C ARG A 73 31.37 -12.47 36.21
N THR A 74 32.14 -12.63 35.16
CA THR A 74 33.56 -12.31 35.14
C THR A 74 33.96 -11.79 33.76
N ILE A 75 34.85 -10.78 33.75
CA ILE A 75 35.57 -10.35 32.56
C ILE A 75 37.06 -10.46 32.87
N GLU A 76 37.77 -11.25 32.08
CA GLU A 76 39.20 -11.41 32.16
C GLU A 76 39.90 -10.65 31.05
N ALA A 77 40.94 -9.91 31.37
CA ALA A 77 41.76 -9.21 30.39
C ALA A 77 43.24 -9.29 30.74
N ARG A 78 44.09 -9.61 29.77
CA ARG A 78 45.54 -9.50 29.93
C ARG A 78 45.95 -8.06 29.74
N LEU A 79 46.64 -7.47 30.71
CA LEU A 79 47.01 -6.06 30.68
C LEU A 79 48.54 -5.91 30.73
N PRO A 80 49.22 -5.72 29.59
CA PRO A 80 50.65 -5.39 29.58
C PRO A 80 50.89 -4.06 30.34
N ILE A 81 51.72 -4.09 31.38
CA ILE A 81 52.01 -2.92 32.24
C ILE A 81 53.14 -2.06 31.66
N LEU A 82 54.06 -2.64 30.91
CA LEU A 82 55.19 -1.94 30.33
C LEU A 82 54.83 -0.74 29.44
N PRO A 83 53.76 -0.79 28.60
CA PRO A 83 53.32 0.37 27.84
C PRO A 83 52.89 1.56 28.71
N LEU A 84 52.41 1.31 29.94
CA LEU A 84 52.01 2.38 30.87
C LEU A 84 53.23 3.20 31.34
N LEU A 85 54.40 2.59 31.41
CA LEU A 85 55.67 3.25 31.80
C LEU A 85 56.13 4.32 30.79
N VAL A 86 55.80 4.12 29.51
CA VAL A 86 56.14 5.05 28.42
C VAL A 86 54.99 6.00 28.10
N GLY A 87 54.03 6.18 29.05
CA GLY A 87 52.90 7.11 28.88
C GLY A 87 51.86 6.68 27.87
N ARG A 88 51.90 5.44 27.37
CA ARG A 88 50.84 4.85 26.55
C ARG A 88 49.72 4.37 27.45
N GLY A 89 48.48 4.63 27.07
CA GLY A 89 47.31 4.15 27.82
C GLY A 89 47.24 2.64 27.94
N PRO A 90 46.43 2.07 28.86
CA PRO A 90 46.29 0.63 29.01
C PRO A 90 45.80 -0.01 27.69
N GLN A 91 46.59 -0.98 27.20
CA GLN A 91 46.30 -1.71 25.96
C GLN A 91 46.06 -3.19 26.30
N PRO A 92 44.85 -3.61 26.68
CA PRO A 92 44.56 -4.99 27.01
C PRO A 92 44.68 -5.92 25.79
N GLU A 93 45.26 -7.12 26.01
CA GLU A 93 45.44 -8.15 25.00
C GLU A 93 44.26 -9.13 24.99
N GLY A 94 43.06 -8.63 24.61
CA GLY A 94 41.86 -9.42 24.54
C GLY A 94 41.04 -9.43 25.83
N PHE A 95 39.78 -9.71 25.68
CA PHE A 95 38.82 -9.82 26.78
C PHE A 95 38.09 -11.17 26.67
N VAL A 96 37.90 -11.86 27.79
CA VAL A 96 37.04 -13.04 27.88
C VAL A 96 35.94 -12.76 28.89
N ALA A 97 34.68 -12.72 28.44
CA ALA A 97 33.52 -12.47 29.30
C ALA A 97 32.76 -13.79 29.55
N HIS A 98 32.71 -14.22 30.80
CA HIS A 98 31.96 -15.41 31.22
C HIS A 98 30.64 -15.03 31.90
N GLY A 99 29.59 -15.82 31.64
CA GLY A 99 28.26 -15.61 32.19
C GLY A 99 27.66 -14.28 31.79
N LEU A 100 27.95 -13.82 30.57
CA LEU A 100 27.41 -12.56 30.05
C LEU A 100 25.92 -12.67 29.76
N THR A 101 25.12 -11.82 30.37
CA THR A 101 23.69 -11.67 30.07
C THR A 101 23.41 -10.30 29.48
N VAL A 102 22.63 -10.26 28.42
CA VAL A 102 22.24 -9.03 27.73
C VAL A 102 20.72 -8.96 27.63
N ALA A 103 20.11 -7.90 28.14
CA ALA A 103 18.68 -7.65 28.07
C ALA A 103 18.39 -6.42 27.19
N LEU A 104 17.93 -6.66 25.98
CA LEU A 104 17.56 -5.64 25.03
C LEU A 104 16.06 -5.34 25.13
N VAL A 105 15.70 -4.09 25.39
CA VAL A 105 14.31 -3.65 25.56
C VAL A 105 14.04 -2.48 24.62
N ARG A 106 12.99 -2.59 23.81
CA ARG A 106 12.39 -1.49 23.06
C ARG A 106 10.93 -1.35 23.47
N ASP A 107 10.50 -0.14 23.81
CA ASP A 107 9.12 0.12 24.16
C ASP A 107 8.23 0.33 22.91
N ALA A 108 6.91 0.39 23.13
CA ALA A 108 5.93 0.61 22.07
C ALA A 108 6.10 1.97 21.35
N LYS A 109 6.78 2.94 21.94
CA LYS A 109 7.11 4.24 21.33
C LYS A 109 8.41 4.18 20.51
N GLY A 110 9.13 3.04 20.54
CA GLY A 110 10.36 2.81 19.78
C GLY A 110 11.64 3.24 20.52
N ARG A 111 11.58 3.66 21.79
CA ARG A 111 12.77 3.91 22.60
C ARG A 111 13.45 2.59 22.91
N ALA A 112 14.76 2.50 22.67
CA ALA A 112 15.53 1.30 22.91
C ALA A 112 16.61 1.55 23.99
N ASN A 113 16.80 0.61 24.91
CA ASN A 113 17.76 0.75 26.01
C ASN A 113 19.22 0.72 25.56
N TRP A 114 19.48 0.26 24.34
CA TRP A 114 20.81 0.28 23.71
C TRP A 114 21.08 1.52 22.85
N GLN A 115 20.10 2.41 22.67
CA GLN A 115 20.31 3.72 22.04
C GLN A 115 20.76 4.67 23.12
N GLY A 116 22.02 5.16 23.03
CA GLY A 116 22.52 6.19 23.94
C GLY A 116 21.65 7.43 23.92
N GLN A 117 21.65 8.22 25.02
CA GLN A 117 21.00 9.53 25.02
C GLN A 117 21.58 10.38 23.90
N ASP A 118 20.73 10.88 23.01
CA ASP A 118 21.07 11.73 21.87
C ASP A 118 21.96 12.91 22.30
N LYS A 119 23.27 12.73 22.23
CA LYS A 119 24.23 13.81 22.16
C LYS A 119 24.99 13.65 20.86
N ALA A 120 24.62 14.52 19.93
CA ALA A 120 25.34 14.83 18.69
C ALA A 120 25.89 13.61 17.92
N ASP A 121 25.19 13.23 16.89
CA ASP A 121 25.47 12.12 15.95
C ASP A 121 26.82 12.23 15.19
N ASP A 122 27.67 13.25 15.47
CA ASP A 122 28.80 13.59 14.58
C ASP A 122 30.21 13.53 15.19
N ALA A 123 30.40 13.08 16.43
CA ALA A 123 31.72 13.30 17.06
C ALA A 123 32.37 12.10 17.78
N ARG A 124 31.98 10.85 17.59
CA ARG A 124 32.64 9.69 18.26
C ARG A 124 32.65 8.40 17.44
N ASP A 125 33.09 8.47 16.19
CA ASP A 125 33.36 7.22 15.43
C ASP A 125 34.80 6.67 15.65
N ASP A 126 35.66 7.34 16.44
CA ASP A 126 37.08 6.99 16.56
C ASP A 126 37.49 6.20 17.81
N ALA A 127 36.60 5.94 18.75
CA ALA A 127 36.89 5.03 19.86
C ALA A 127 36.39 3.64 19.49
N GLY A 128 37.27 2.77 19.00
CA GLY A 128 36.98 1.36 18.83
C GLY A 128 36.22 0.84 20.06
N THR A 129 35.09 0.17 19.86
CA THR A 129 34.15 -0.22 20.94
C THR A 129 34.76 -1.23 21.93
N GLY A 130 36.01 -1.65 21.74
CA GLY A 130 36.66 -2.72 22.52
C GLY A 130 36.05 -4.10 22.29
N LEU A 131 34.97 -4.20 21.54
CA LEU A 131 34.29 -5.46 21.21
C LEU A 131 35.10 -6.31 20.24
N GLU A 132 35.99 -5.70 19.46
CA GLU A 132 36.89 -6.36 18.51
C GLU A 132 37.87 -7.34 19.16
N ARG A 133 38.01 -7.30 20.50
CA ARG A 133 38.88 -8.21 21.27
C ARG A 133 38.10 -9.08 22.25
N LEU A 134 36.76 -9.09 22.18
CA LEU A 134 35.91 -9.76 23.16
C LEU A 134 35.57 -11.18 22.73
N THR A 135 35.93 -12.17 23.56
CA THR A 135 35.51 -13.58 23.49
C THR A 135 34.42 -13.82 24.51
N ILE A 136 33.31 -14.45 24.10
CA ILE A 136 32.14 -14.74 24.96
C ILE A 136 31.81 -16.23 24.78
N PRO A 137 32.23 -17.12 25.68
CA PRO A 137 31.98 -18.56 25.56
C PRO A 137 30.57 -18.97 25.98
N ASP A 138 29.91 -18.20 26.86
CA ASP A 138 28.64 -18.57 27.52
C ASP A 138 27.73 -17.37 27.75
N GLY A 139 27.26 -16.76 26.66
CA GLY A 139 26.36 -15.60 26.69
C GLY A 139 24.87 -16.01 26.70
N ARG A 140 24.03 -15.19 27.35
CA ARG A 140 22.56 -15.24 27.28
C ARG A 140 22.01 -13.92 26.79
N ILE A 141 20.97 -13.97 25.98
CA ILE A 141 20.31 -12.77 25.44
C ILE A 141 18.80 -12.86 25.64
N THR A 142 18.20 -11.77 26.05
CA THR A 142 16.76 -11.56 26.00
C THR A 142 16.47 -10.31 25.15
N VAL A 143 15.48 -10.40 24.28
CA VAL A 143 15.02 -9.30 23.42
C VAL A 143 13.53 -9.13 23.67
N ARG A 144 13.13 -7.96 24.16
CA ARG A 144 11.74 -7.53 24.24
C ARG A 144 11.57 -6.27 23.41
N ASP A 145 10.95 -6.43 22.26
CA ASP A 145 10.63 -5.32 21.35
C ASP A 145 9.10 -5.18 21.25
N ASP A 146 8.54 -4.34 22.14
CA ASP A 146 7.10 -4.13 22.23
C ASP A 146 6.55 -3.45 20.97
N LYS A 147 7.38 -2.64 20.29
CA LYS A 147 6.99 -1.98 19.02
C LYS A 147 6.81 -2.99 17.89
N ARG A 148 7.62 -4.05 17.86
CA ARG A 148 7.57 -5.10 16.84
C ARG A 148 6.84 -6.36 17.31
N SER A 149 6.27 -6.33 18.51
CA SER A 149 5.63 -7.51 19.15
C SER A 149 6.56 -8.74 19.15
N LEU A 150 7.86 -8.55 19.41
CA LEU A 150 8.88 -9.57 19.41
C LEU A 150 9.44 -9.78 20.81
N ASN A 151 9.37 -11.03 21.30
CA ASN A 151 9.93 -11.43 22.59
C ASN A 151 10.70 -12.73 22.43
N LEU A 152 12.04 -12.66 22.56
CA LEU A 152 12.94 -13.79 22.36
C LEU A 152 13.89 -13.92 23.55
N ALA A 153 14.25 -15.16 23.87
CA ALA A 153 15.31 -15.48 24.82
C ALA A 153 16.18 -16.61 24.25
N GLY A 154 17.49 -16.53 24.53
CA GLY A 154 18.40 -17.51 23.98
C GLY A 154 19.83 -17.39 24.47
N SER A 155 20.72 -18.07 23.80
CA SER A 155 22.15 -18.07 24.06
C SER A 155 22.93 -17.46 22.88
N PHE A 156 24.12 -16.95 23.18
CA PHE A 156 25.06 -16.54 22.16
C PHE A 156 26.50 -16.85 22.57
N VAL A 157 27.32 -17.05 21.55
CA VAL A 157 28.76 -17.34 21.70
C VAL A 157 29.49 -16.48 20.67
N SER A 158 30.59 -15.85 21.10
CA SER A 158 31.55 -15.18 20.22
C SER A 158 32.96 -15.73 20.48
N ASP A 159 33.47 -16.44 19.51
CA ASP A 159 34.78 -17.11 19.63
C ASP A 159 35.57 -17.01 18.30
N ALA A 160 36.66 -17.76 18.18
CA ALA A 160 37.47 -17.83 16.97
C ALA A 160 36.68 -18.29 15.72
N ARG A 161 35.55 -19.01 15.89
CA ARG A 161 34.67 -19.47 14.83
C ARG A 161 33.59 -18.46 14.47
N GLY A 162 33.53 -17.32 15.15
CA GLY A 162 32.61 -16.23 14.92
C GLY A 162 31.47 -16.12 15.93
N LEU A 163 30.52 -15.24 15.64
CA LEU A 163 29.32 -15.01 16.44
C LEU A 163 28.22 -16.02 16.09
N ARG A 164 27.63 -16.61 17.09
CA ARG A 164 26.45 -17.48 16.98
C ARG A 164 25.44 -17.10 18.04
N VAL A 165 24.22 -16.79 17.59
CA VAL A 165 23.07 -16.50 18.45
C VAL A 165 21.96 -17.48 18.09
N ASP A 166 21.37 -18.13 19.09
CA ASP A 166 20.21 -19.00 18.96
C ASP A 166 19.19 -18.56 20.01
N ALA A 167 18.05 -18.06 19.56
CA ALA A 167 16.99 -17.56 20.43
C ALA A 167 15.62 -18.08 19.99
N ALA A 168 14.73 -18.25 20.95
CA ALA A 168 13.35 -18.68 20.72
C ALA A 168 12.39 -17.87 21.59
N GLY A 169 11.13 -17.81 21.18
CA GLY A 169 10.10 -17.06 21.89
C GLY A 169 8.87 -16.82 21.02
N LYS A 170 8.41 -15.57 20.94
CA LYS A 170 7.19 -15.21 20.25
C LYS A 170 7.38 -13.98 19.35
N PHE A 171 6.68 -13.99 18.22
CA PHE A 171 6.44 -12.87 17.33
C PHE A 171 4.93 -12.76 17.12
N HIS A 172 4.30 -11.63 17.52
CA HIS A 172 2.83 -11.48 17.56
C HIS A 172 2.11 -12.68 18.18
N GLU A 173 2.54 -13.09 19.38
CA GLU A 173 2.03 -14.26 20.13
C GLU A 173 2.25 -15.63 19.44
N ALA A 174 2.69 -15.67 18.18
CA ALA A 174 3.05 -16.90 17.51
C ALA A 174 4.48 -17.35 17.88
N PRO A 175 4.76 -18.67 17.94
CA PRO A 175 6.10 -19.15 18.21
C PRO A 175 7.09 -18.61 17.18
N ALA A 176 8.27 -18.21 17.65
CA ALA A 176 9.34 -17.70 16.81
C ALA A 176 10.69 -18.26 17.22
N ARG A 177 11.55 -18.51 16.24
CA ARG A 177 12.94 -18.91 16.44
C ARG A 177 13.83 -18.04 15.59
N MET A 178 14.87 -17.49 16.18
CA MET A 178 15.87 -16.66 15.51
C MET A 178 17.24 -17.29 15.62
N THR A 179 17.96 -17.29 14.51
CA THR A 179 19.39 -17.64 14.49
C THR A 179 20.18 -16.53 13.83
N LEU A 180 21.29 -16.11 14.42
CA LEU A 180 22.24 -15.18 13.82
C LEU A 180 23.61 -15.83 13.79
N ARG A 181 24.26 -15.80 12.64
CA ARG A 181 25.62 -16.25 12.43
C ARG A 181 26.43 -15.10 11.87
N GLY A 182 27.55 -14.80 12.51
CA GLY A 182 28.47 -13.75 12.08
C GLY A 182 29.90 -14.25 12.01
N GLY A 183 30.76 -13.49 11.35
CA GLY A 183 32.19 -13.75 11.31
C GLY A 183 32.86 -13.59 12.68
N ARG A 184 34.16 -13.82 12.71
CA ARG A 184 34.99 -13.54 13.89
C ARG A 184 35.00 -12.04 14.13
N ILE A 185 34.74 -11.61 15.37
CA ILE A 185 34.79 -10.20 15.79
C ILE A 185 36.22 -9.85 16.22
N ALA A 186 36.92 -10.76 16.90
CA ALA A 186 38.27 -10.50 17.40
C ALA A 186 39.22 -10.11 16.28
N ASP A 187 39.96 -9.01 16.51
CA ASP A 187 40.95 -8.43 15.60
C ASP A 187 40.41 -7.95 14.25
N LEU A 188 39.08 -7.75 14.12
CA LEU A 188 38.47 -7.20 12.91
C LEU A 188 38.71 -5.69 12.87
N PRO A 189 39.29 -5.15 11.77
CA PRO A 189 39.38 -3.69 11.59
C PRO A 189 37.99 -3.03 11.62
N PRO A 190 37.86 -1.79 12.13
CA PRO A 190 36.55 -1.14 12.33
C PRO A 190 35.66 -1.06 11.07
N GLU A 191 36.27 -0.90 9.90
CA GLU A 191 35.58 -0.75 8.60
C GLU A 191 35.60 -2.02 7.74
N ALA A 192 36.18 -3.12 8.24
CA ALA A 192 36.31 -4.34 7.45
C ALA A 192 34.95 -5.01 7.19
N PRO A 193 34.78 -5.66 6.05
CA PRO A 193 33.57 -6.42 5.76
C PRO A 193 33.34 -7.53 6.79
N TYR A 194 32.17 -7.49 7.45
CA TYR A 194 31.77 -8.49 8.43
C TYR A 194 30.60 -9.31 7.92
N PRO A 195 30.80 -10.60 7.59
CA PRO A 195 29.75 -11.46 7.08
C PRO A 195 28.70 -11.77 8.17
N LEU A 196 27.43 -11.73 7.80
CA LEU A 196 26.34 -12.08 8.69
C LEU A 196 25.23 -12.85 7.95
N ARG A 197 24.56 -13.73 8.70
CA ARG A 197 23.36 -14.44 8.26
C ARG A 197 22.36 -14.46 9.41
N LEU A 198 21.17 -13.95 9.16
CA LEU A 198 20.02 -13.93 10.07
C LEU A 198 18.91 -14.78 9.51
N GLU A 199 18.33 -15.65 10.33
CA GLU A 199 17.09 -16.35 10.02
C GLU A 199 16.09 -16.13 11.16
N LEU A 200 14.89 -15.68 10.83
CA LEU A 200 13.73 -15.66 11.72
C LEU A 200 12.67 -16.59 11.14
N ARG A 201 12.21 -17.54 11.92
CA ARG A 201 11.17 -18.51 11.54
C ARG A 201 9.99 -18.41 12.47
N SER A 202 8.83 -18.06 11.92
CA SER A 202 7.53 -18.01 12.60
C SER A 202 6.42 -18.30 11.58
N PRO A 203 5.26 -18.82 11.99
CA PRO A 203 4.10 -18.93 11.11
C PRO A 203 3.67 -17.60 10.47
N LEU A 204 3.99 -16.48 11.12
CA LEU A 204 3.63 -15.14 10.65
C LEU A 204 4.71 -14.46 9.79
N LEU A 205 5.98 -14.85 9.93
CA LEU A 205 7.10 -14.32 9.14
C LEU A 205 8.26 -15.30 9.11
N ASN A 206 8.65 -15.72 7.91
CA ASN A 206 9.94 -16.34 7.69
C ASN A 206 10.83 -15.31 6.98
N LEU A 207 11.93 -14.95 7.61
CA LEU A 207 12.90 -13.99 7.09
C LEU A 207 14.29 -14.62 7.09
N ALA A 208 14.90 -14.70 5.94
CA ALA A 208 16.30 -15.05 5.78
C ALA A 208 17.05 -13.86 5.18
N ALA A 209 18.09 -13.42 5.84
CA ALA A 209 18.94 -12.33 5.37
C ALA A 209 20.41 -12.78 5.44
N SER A 210 21.16 -12.58 4.37
CA SER A 210 22.58 -12.90 4.33
C SER A 210 23.34 -11.82 3.58
N GLY A 211 24.55 -11.51 4.04
CA GLY A 211 25.37 -10.49 3.43
C GLY A 211 26.49 -10.03 4.34
N GLN A 212 26.77 -8.73 4.34
CA GLN A 212 27.86 -8.16 5.12
C GLN A 212 27.52 -6.76 5.65
N SER A 213 28.06 -6.44 6.82
CA SER A 213 28.11 -5.08 7.35
C SER A 213 29.53 -4.52 7.23
N ARG A 214 29.66 -3.19 7.32
CA ARG A 214 30.94 -2.50 7.40
C ARG A 214 31.33 -2.39 8.88
N GLY A 215 32.24 -3.23 9.32
CA GLY A 215 32.56 -3.43 10.73
C GLY A 215 31.63 -4.42 11.43
N ALA A 216 32.07 -4.94 12.59
CA ALA A 216 31.33 -5.96 13.34
C ALA A 216 29.98 -5.39 13.85
N LEU A 217 28.87 -6.05 13.48
CA LEU A 217 27.53 -5.72 13.93
C LEU A 217 27.08 -4.26 13.63
N ASN A 218 27.70 -3.62 12.65
CA ASN A 218 27.29 -2.27 12.24
C ASN A 218 26.00 -2.36 11.39
N LEU A 219 24.86 -2.26 12.06
CA LEU A 219 23.54 -2.28 11.42
C LEU A 219 23.26 -1.02 10.59
N LYS A 220 24.05 0.05 10.74
CA LYS A 220 23.90 1.31 9.97
C LYS A 220 24.58 1.24 8.59
N ALA A 221 25.42 0.25 8.34
CA ALA A 221 26.12 0.09 7.06
C ALA A 221 26.19 -1.36 6.65
N MET A 222 25.19 -1.84 5.92
CA MET A 222 25.08 -3.25 5.51
C MET A 222 24.49 -3.44 4.12
N THR A 223 24.89 -4.52 3.48
CA THR A 223 24.29 -5.00 2.22
C THR A 223 23.83 -6.44 2.42
N LEU A 224 22.55 -6.69 2.20
CA LEU A 224 21.90 -7.95 2.48
C LEU A 224 21.12 -8.46 1.28
N ASP A 225 21.20 -9.76 1.02
CA ASP A 225 20.24 -10.50 0.23
C ASP A 225 19.18 -11.05 1.19
N ILE A 226 17.93 -10.68 0.96
CA ILE A 226 16.80 -10.96 1.85
C ILE A 226 15.80 -11.86 1.12
N HIS A 227 15.27 -12.85 1.81
CA HIS A 227 14.09 -13.60 1.40
C HIS A 227 13.07 -13.57 2.53
N ALA A 228 11.88 -13.06 2.25
CA ALA A 228 10.80 -12.93 3.23
C ALA A 228 9.52 -13.61 2.71
N THR A 229 8.93 -14.47 3.52
CA THR A 229 7.60 -15.04 3.29
C THR A 229 6.70 -14.79 4.49
N ALA A 230 5.49 -14.32 4.26
CA ALA A 230 4.51 -14.06 5.32
C ALA A 230 3.08 -14.20 4.76
N PRO A 231 2.07 -14.51 5.60
CA PRO A 231 0.68 -14.50 5.17
C PRO A 231 0.16 -13.09 4.86
N ASN A 232 0.90 -12.03 5.25
CA ASN A 232 0.50 -10.64 5.08
C ASN A 232 1.73 -9.72 5.09
N LEU A 233 1.77 -8.72 4.21
CA LEU A 233 2.85 -7.74 4.11
C LEU A 233 3.04 -6.92 5.40
N LYS A 234 1.99 -6.75 6.20
CA LYS A 234 2.02 -6.07 7.49
C LYS A 234 3.05 -6.67 8.46
N TYR A 235 3.24 -8.00 8.47
CA TYR A 235 4.25 -8.63 9.33
C TYR A 235 5.69 -8.32 8.91
N LEU A 236 5.90 -8.05 7.62
CA LEU A 236 7.20 -7.54 7.16
C LEU A 236 7.37 -6.07 7.55
N ASP A 237 6.27 -5.29 7.55
CA ASP A 237 6.30 -3.88 7.95
C ASP A 237 6.71 -3.68 9.40
N ASP A 238 6.37 -4.59 10.29
CA ASP A 238 6.81 -4.56 11.69
C ASP A 238 8.36 -4.57 11.80
N VAL A 239 9.05 -5.14 10.81
CA VAL A 239 10.52 -5.15 10.76
C VAL A 239 11.08 -3.88 10.13
N ILE A 240 10.52 -3.42 8.99
CA ILE A 240 11.10 -2.33 8.19
C ILE A 240 10.51 -0.95 8.51
N GLU A 241 9.36 -0.88 9.17
CA GLU A 241 8.67 0.35 9.61
C GLU A 241 8.45 1.35 8.45
N ALA A 242 8.01 0.87 7.30
CA ALA A 242 7.73 1.67 6.11
C ALA A 242 6.27 2.15 6.01
N GLY A 243 5.37 1.64 6.86
CA GLY A 243 3.93 1.97 6.85
C GLY A 243 3.15 1.17 5.82
N LEU A 244 3.55 -0.09 5.59
CA LEU A 244 2.89 -0.97 4.64
C LEU A 244 1.54 -1.46 5.17
N PHE A 245 0.63 -1.71 4.25
CA PHE A 245 -0.74 -2.16 4.58
C PHE A 245 -0.90 -3.67 4.50
N GLY A 246 -2.05 -4.16 4.97
CA GLY A 246 -2.40 -5.57 4.89
C GLY A 246 -2.66 -6.05 3.47
N THR A 247 -2.11 -7.22 3.13
CA THR A 247 -2.21 -7.82 1.79
C THR A 247 -2.53 -9.32 1.90
N ARG A 248 -2.55 -10.02 0.76
CA ARG A 248 -2.43 -11.48 0.69
C ARG A 248 -1.00 -11.90 1.05
N ALA A 249 -0.79 -13.23 1.10
CA ALA A 249 0.51 -13.83 1.37
C ALA A 249 1.60 -13.30 0.42
N ILE A 250 2.79 -13.13 0.96
CA ILE A 250 3.95 -12.63 0.25
C ILE A 250 5.06 -13.67 0.14
N ASP A 251 5.80 -13.62 -0.97
CA ASP A 251 7.09 -14.27 -1.17
C ASP A 251 7.98 -13.28 -1.93
N LEU A 252 8.89 -12.62 -1.20
CA LEU A 252 9.71 -11.52 -1.71
C LEU A 252 11.20 -11.80 -1.51
N LYS A 253 11.97 -11.61 -2.57
CA LYS A 253 13.43 -11.65 -2.55
C LYS A 253 13.95 -10.28 -2.92
N ALA A 254 14.91 -9.75 -2.15
CA ALA A 254 15.44 -8.43 -2.39
C ALA A 254 16.93 -8.36 -2.06
N ARG A 255 17.67 -7.58 -2.84
CA ARG A 255 18.98 -7.07 -2.46
C ARG A 255 18.84 -5.66 -1.91
N VAL A 256 19.28 -5.47 -0.68
CA VAL A 256 19.05 -4.24 0.09
C VAL A 256 20.36 -3.72 0.62
N ARG A 257 20.59 -2.42 0.46
CA ARG A 257 21.71 -1.70 1.08
C ARG A 257 21.14 -0.70 2.09
N HIS A 258 21.63 -0.76 3.31
CA HIS A 258 21.30 0.16 4.39
C HIS A 258 22.50 1.05 4.68
N THR A 259 22.30 2.37 4.69
CA THR A 259 23.34 3.35 4.96
C THR A 259 22.79 4.43 5.87
N GLY A 260 23.25 4.47 7.12
CA GLY A 260 22.74 5.40 8.13
C GLY A 260 21.27 5.18 8.45
N ARG A 261 20.40 6.02 7.92
CA ARG A 261 18.94 5.92 8.05
C ARG A 261 18.24 5.52 6.75
N ASP A 262 19.01 5.37 5.67
CA ASP A 262 18.48 5.17 4.32
C ASP A 262 18.54 3.71 3.91
N TRP A 263 17.47 3.26 3.23
CA TRP A 263 17.36 1.93 2.65
C TRP A 263 17.29 2.04 1.14
N HIS A 264 18.17 1.31 0.46
CA HIS A 264 18.20 1.19 -0.99
C HIS A 264 17.87 -0.23 -1.37
N ILE A 265 16.70 -0.45 -1.95
CA ILE A 265 16.26 -1.73 -2.48
C ILE A 265 16.69 -1.77 -3.94
N GLU A 266 17.88 -2.33 -4.19
CA GLU A 266 18.49 -2.34 -5.52
C GLU A 266 17.69 -3.19 -6.51
N ARG A 267 17.16 -4.32 -6.02
CA ARG A 267 16.31 -5.22 -6.78
C ARG A 267 15.42 -6.01 -5.82
N MET A 268 14.13 -5.99 -6.10
CA MET A 268 13.15 -6.84 -5.43
C MET A 268 12.38 -7.64 -6.49
N THR A 269 12.15 -8.91 -6.23
CA THR A 269 11.36 -9.81 -7.08
C THR A 269 10.48 -10.68 -6.21
N GLY A 270 9.32 -11.09 -6.70
CA GLY A 270 8.48 -12.04 -5.98
C GLY A 270 7.01 -11.86 -6.26
N SER A 271 6.19 -12.19 -5.27
CA SER A 271 4.73 -12.13 -5.41
C SER A 271 4.05 -11.62 -4.13
N ILE A 272 2.89 -11.03 -4.35
CA ILE A 272 1.87 -10.73 -3.33
C ILE A 272 0.61 -11.42 -3.82
N GLY A 273 0.19 -12.51 -3.16
CA GLY A 273 -0.88 -13.36 -3.66
C GLY A 273 -0.62 -13.87 -5.08
N ARG A 274 -1.50 -13.50 -6.03
CA ARG A 274 -1.37 -13.82 -7.46
C ARG A 274 -0.55 -12.78 -8.25
N SER A 275 -0.31 -11.61 -7.67
CA SER A 275 0.44 -10.51 -8.28
C SER A 275 1.93 -10.80 -8.28
N LYS A 276 2.55 -10.81 -9.46
CA LYS A 276 3.99 -11.01 -9.64
C LYS A 276 4.66 -9.68 -9.95
N LEU A 277 5.72 -9.35 -9.21
CA LEU A 277 6.37 -8.05 -9.30
C LEU A 277 7.90 -8.11 -9.38
N VAL A 278 8.44 -7.07 -9.99
CA VAL A 278 9.83 -6.64 -9.90
C VAL A 278 9.82 -5.18 -9.47
N ALA A 279 10.66 -4.81 -8.51
CA ALA A 279 10.70 -3.43 -8.03
C ALA A 279 12.12 -3.02 -7.65
N LYS A 280 12.34 -1.71 -7.60
CA LYS A 280 13.45 -1.03 -6.94
C LYS A 280 12.88 0.14 -6.15
N ALA A 281 13.50 0.50 -5.03
CA ALA A 281 13.04 1.61 -4.22
C ALA A 281 14.16 2.20 -3.37
N ASP A 282 14.08 3.50 -3.16
CA ASP A 282 14.83 4.23 -2.16
C ASP A 282 13.88 4.71 -1.06
N VAL A 283 14.21 4.42 0.19
CA VAL A 283 13.46 4.87 1.37
C VAL A 283 14.41 5.72 2.21
N LEU A 284 14.24 7.02 2.12
CA LEU A 284 15.12 8.00 2.73
C LEU A 284 14.45 8.62 3.97
N LYS A 285 15.21 8.79 5.04
CA LYS A 285 14.72 9.47 6.26
C LYS A 285 15.34 10.87 6.31
N ARG A 286 14.53 11.90 6.12
CA ARG A 286 14.94 13.31 6.13
C ARG A 286 14.00 14.12 7.02
N GLU A 287 14.56 14.89 7.95
CA GLU A 287 13.81 15.82 8.81
C GLU A 287 12.59 15.18 9.52
N GLY A 288 12.75 13.95 10.01
CA GLY A 288 11.66 13.20 10.65
C GLY A 288 10.60 12.65 9.70
N ARG A 289 10.75 12.85 8.37
CA ARG A 289 9.85 12.33 7.34
C ARG A 289 10.48 11.17 6.58
N THR A 290 9.64 10.28 6.11
CA THR A 290 10.06 9.21 5.18
C THR A 290 9.79 9.67 3.75
N LYS A 291 10.79 9.61 2.88
CA LYS A 291 10.65 9.85 1.44
C LYS A 291 10.88 8.55 0.68
N ILE A 292 9.88 8.14 -0.09
CA ILE A 292 9.93 6.92 -0.91
C ILE A 292 10.05 7.32 -2.38
N ASP A 293 11.02 6.74 -3.08
CA ASP A 293 11.09 6.78 -4.55
C ASP A 293 11.14 5.32 -5.04
N ALA A 294 10.13 4.89 -5.80
CA ALA A 294 10.02 3.50 -6.20
C ALA A 294 9.54 3.34 -7.64
N ASP A 295 10.06 2.30 -8.30
CA ASP A 295 9.57 1.79 -9.56
C ASP A 295 9.10 0.35 -9.35
N ILE A 296 7.83 0.07 -9.69
CA ILE A 296 7.22 -1.24 -9.51
C ILE A 296 6.61 -1.71 -10.84
N HIS A 297 7.03 -2.86 -11.29
CA HIS A 297 6.50 -3.51 -12.47
C HIS A 297 5.83 -4.83 -12.10
N PHE A 298 4.54 -4.93 -12.36
CA PHE A 298 3.76 -6.15 -12.22
C PHE A 298 3.57 -6.81 -13.59
N SER A 299 4.07 -8.01 -13.78
CA SER A 299 3.74 -8.82 -14.97
C SER A 299 2.30 -9.31 -14.94
N ALA A 300 1.74 -9.50 -13.75
CA ALA A 300 0.33 -9.72 -13.48
C ALA A 300 -0.01 -9.07 -12.14
N PHE A 301 -1.16 -8.39 -12.06
CA PHE A 301 -1.62 -7.69 -10.88
C PHE A 301 -3.09 -7.99 -10.59
N ASP A 302 -3.37 -8.34 -9.36
CA ASP A 302 -4.69 -8.59 -8.80
C ASP A 302 -4.98 -7.58 -7.70
N PHE A 303 -6.00 -6.75 -7.87
CA PHE A 303 -6.41 -5.79 -6.84
C PHE A 303 -6.82 -6.46 -5.53
N ASP A 304 -7.32 -7.68 -5.61
CA ASP A 304 -7.70 -8.49 -4.47
C ASP A 304 -6.53 -8.83 -3.54
N ASP A 305 -5.30 -8.79 -4.06
CA ASP A 305 -4.09 -9.05 -3.29
C ASP A 305 -3.70 -7.89 -2.38
N LEU A 306 -4.26 -6.69 -2.62
CA LEU A 306 -4.08 -5.51 -1.76
C LEU A 306 -5.02 -5.51 -0.54
N SER A 307 -5.75 -6.59 -0.30
CA SER A 307 -6.67 -6.74 0.84
C SER A 307 -6.34 -8.00 1.63
N ASP A 308 -6.25 -7.86 2.95
CA ASP A 308 -6.16 -9.01 3.85
C ASP A 308 -7.53 -9.70 4.02
N ALA A 309 -7.55 -10.83 4.73
CA ALA A 309 -8.77 -11.61 4.98
C ALA A 309 -9.83 -10.78 5.73
N GLU A 310 -9.41 -9.94 6.68
CA GLU A 310 -10.30 -9.10 7.48
C GLU A 310 -10.93 -7.98 6.63
N GLY A 311 -10.15 -7.36 5.74
CA GLY A 311 -10.65 -6.36 4.78
C GLY A 311 -11.70 -6.95 3.85
N LYS A 312 -11.48 -8.17 3.34
CA LYS A 312 -12.45 -8.88 2.50
C LYS A 312 -13.72 -9.27 3.26
N ALA A 313 -13.60 -9.76 4.50
CA ALA A 313 -14.77 -10.09 5.32
C ALA A 313 -15.62 -8.84 5.60
N ARG A 314 -15.00 -7.70 5.90
CA ARG A 314 -15.71 -6.41 6.05
C ARG A 314 -16.41 -5.98 4.76
N ALA A 315 -15.76 -6.11 3.61
CA ALA A 315 -16.34 -5.77 2.31
C ALA A 315 -17.55 -6.67 2.01
N ALA A 316 -17.43 -7.98 2.21
CA ALA A 316 -18.53 -8.94 2.03
C ALA A 316 -19.73 -8.64 2.95
N THR A 317 -19.50 -8.29 4.22
CA THR A 317 -20.57 -7.90 5.16
C THR A 317 -21.30 -6.64 4.68
N ILE A 318 -20.57 -5.66 4.16
CA ILE A 318 -21.17 -4.44 3.60
C ILE A 318 -21.99 -4.78 2.37
N GLU A 319 -21.46 -5.57 1.44
CA GLU A 319 -22.15 -5.99 0.22
C GLU A 319 -23.42 -6.80 0.50
N ALA A 320 -23.38 -7.72 1.46
CA ALA A 320 -24.56 -8.46 1.91
C ALA A 320 -25.67 -7.54 2.43
N ARG A 321 -25.32 -6.43 3.06
CA ARG A 321 -26.28 -5.46 3.61
C ARG A 321 -26.88 -4.53 2.57
N ILE A 322 -26.07 -4.03 1.63
CA ILE A 322 -26.49 -2.96 0.70
C ILE A 322 -26.64 -3.43 -0.75
N GLY A 323 -26.38 -4.71 -1.03
CA GLY A 323 -26.37 -5.30 -2.37
C GLY A 323 -25.11 -5.00 -3.18
N PRO A 324 -24.97 -5.62 -4.38
CA PRO A 324 -23.83 -5.42 -5.24
C PRO A 324 -23.75 -3.96 -5.71
N ARG A 325 -22.56 -3.37 -5.61
CA ARG A 325 -22.26 -1.97 -5.94
C ARG A 325 -21.13 -1.88 -6.95
N VAL A 326 -21.24 -0.93 -7.87
CA VAL A 326 -20.19 -0.64 -8.88
C VAL A 326 -19.14 0.31 -8.33
N LEU A 327 -19.54 1.31 -7.54
CA LEU A 327 -18.62 2.28 -6.97
C LEU A 327 -17.85 1.69 -5.78
N PRO A 328 -16.50 1.75 -5.79
CA PRO A 328 -15.69 1.11 -4.75
C PRO A 328 -15.85 1.80 -3.39
N GLY A 329 -15.97 1.01 -2.33
CA GLY A 329 -15.95 1.47 -0.94
C GLY A 329 -14.52 1.65 -0.37
N THR A 330 -13.52 1.76 -1.22
CA THR A 330 -12.11 1.92 -0.82
C THR A 330 -11.92 3.18 0.01
N ARG A 331 -11.28 3.05 1.17
CA ARG A 331 -10.94 4.19 2.03
C ARG A 331 -9.86 5.04 1.38
N ILE A 332 -10.07 6.36 1.43
CA ILE A 332 -9.14 7.36 0.89
C ILE A 332 -8.69 8.35 1.96
N ASN A 333 -9.00 8.08 3.24
CA ASN A 333 -8.62 8.94 4.34
C ASN A 333 -7.11 8.84 4.63
N LEU A 334 -6.40 9.97 4.47
CA LEU A 334 -4.96 10.10 4.64
C LEU A 334 -4.56 10.57 6.06
N ALA A 335 -5.51 10.73 6.98
CA ALA A 335 -5.23 11.25 8.34
C ALA A 335 -4.22 10.36 9.10
N LYS A 336 -4.27 9.05 8.86
CA LYS A 336 -3.38 8.06 9.48
C LYS A 336 -2.10 7.79 8.67
N VAL A 337 -1.97 8.36 7.48
CA VAL A 337 -0.71 8.32 6.74
C VAL A 337 0.28 9.16 7.51
N GLY A 338 1.35 8.52 7.99
CA GLY A 338 2.41 9.18 8.76
C GLY A 338 3.13 10.25 7.94
N PRO A 339 4.23 10.81 8.45
CA PRO A 339 5.03 11.80 7.75
C PRO A 339 5.80 11.14 6.59
N THR A 340 5.07 10.60 5.64
CA THR A 340 5.60 9.92 4.45
C THR A 340 5.27 10.72 3.21
N ASP A 341 6.28 10.98 2.40
CA ASP A 341 6.18 11.57 1.06
C ASP A 341 6.80 10.61 0.05
N GLY A 342 6.55 10.83 -1.23
CA GLY A 342 7.24 10.03 -2.22
C GLY A 342 6.62 9.99 -3.59
N VAL A 343 7.30 9.28 -4.47
CA VAL A 343 6.91 9.03 -5.84
C VAL A 343 7.01 7.53 -6.10
N ILE A 344 5.91 6.92 -6.51
CA ILE A 344 5.87 5.52 -6.91
C ILE A 344 5.39 5.45 -8.35
N ARG A 345 6.27 5.02 -9.25
CA ARG A 345 5.93 4.72 -10.64
C ARG A 345 5.55 3.26 -10.72
N PHE A 346 4.37 2.98 -11.22
CA PHE A 346 3.91 1.60 -11.33
C PHE A 346 3.39 1.27 -12.73
N ARG A 347 3.56 0.01 -13.10
CA ARG A 347 3.03 -0.56 -14.33
C ARG A 347 2.59 -1.99 -14.08
N ALA A 348 1.38 -2.32 -14.52
CA ALA A 348 0.84 -3.68 -14.55
C ALA A 348 0.52 -4.04 -16.00
N ASP A 349 1.22 -5.04 -16.54
CA ASP A 349 1.04 -5.46 -17.94
C ASP A 349 -0.28 -6.22 -18.12
N ARG A 350 -0.72 -6.92 -17.08
CA ARG A 350 -1.98 -7.67 -17.07
C ARG A 350 -2.68 -7.52 -15.73
N LEU A 351 -3.96 -7.14 -15.78
CA LEU A 351 -4.85 -7.14 -14.60
C LEU A 351 -5.60 -8.47 -14.50
N LEU A 352 -5.62 -9.05 -13.31
CA LEU A 352 -6.34 -10.27 -12.97
C LEU A 352 -7.66 -9.90 -12.28
N LEU A 353 -8.57 -9.29 -13.03
CA LEU A 353 -9.87 -8.83 -12.54
C LEU A 353 -10.96 -9.49 -13.38
N GLU A 354 -11.59 -10.52 -12.82
CA GLU A 354 -12.64 -11.29 -13.51
C GLU A 354 -13.82 -10.40 -13.89
N GLY A 355 -14.35 -10.60 -15.09
CA GLY A 355 -15.46 -9.80 -15.62
C GLY A 355 -15.12 -8.37 -15.98
N SER A 356 -13.88 -7.91 -15.78
CA SER A 356 -13.46 -6.54 -16.07
C SER A 356 -13.03 -6.34 -17.51
N ALA A 357 -13.38 -5.16 -18.06
CA ALA A 357 -12.86 -4.69 -19.34
C ALA A 357 -11.39 -4.23 -19.27
N PHE A 358 -10.85 -3.96 -18.08
CA PHE A 358 -9.48 -3.50 -17.89
C PHE A 358 -8.46 -4.62 -18.11
N ARG A 359 -7.38 -4.31 -18.85
CA ARG A 359 -6.32 -5.26 -19.21
C ARG A 359 -4.98 -4.89 -18.61
N SER A 360 -4.62 -3.62 -18.62
CA SER A 360 -3.36 -3.09 -18.10
C SER A 360 -3.58 -1.81 -17.32
N LEU A 361 -2.62 -1.43 -16.48
CA LEU A 361 -2.69 -0.20 -15.71
C LEU A 361 -1.28 0.34 -15.50
N SER A 362 -1.09 1.64 -15.67
CA SER A 362 0.14 2.33 -15.30
C SER A 362 -0.16 3.73 -14.79
N GLY A 363 0.80 4.32 -14.07
CA GLY A 363 0.69 5.68 -13.55
C GLY A 363 1.80 6.02 -12.56
N VAL A 364 1.75 7.26 -12.07
CA VAL A 364 2.67 7.78 -11.08
C VAL A 364 1.89 8.24 -9.87
N ILE A 365 2.08 7.57 -8.75
CA ILE A 365 1.55 7.99 -7.45
C ILE A 365 2.54 8.96 -6.83
N ARG A 366 2.08 10.14 -6.44
CA ARG A 366 2.82 11.11 -5.64
C ARG A 366 2.09 11.36 -4.33
N LEU A 367 2.83 11.36 -3.25
CA LEU A 367 2.32 11.73 -1.93
C LEU A 367 3.19 12.84 -1.38
N ASP A 368 2.57 13.97 -1.06
CA ASP A 368 3.21 15.15 -0.50
C ASP A 368 2.29 15.80 0.52
N GLY A 369 2.66 15.76 1.78
CA GLY A 369 1.96 16.43 2.87
C GLY A 369 0.46 16.14 2.95
N LYS A 370 0.02 14.89 2.75
CA LYS A 370 -1.39 14.43 2.68
C LYS A 370 -2.14 14.86 1.39
N LEU A 371 -1.40 15.24 0.36
CA LEU A 371 -1.90 15.29 -1.00
C LEU A 371 -1.40 14.05 -1.75
N LEU A 372 -2.29 13.13 -2.06
CA LEU A 372 -2.00 12.02 -2.95
C LEU A 372 -2.49 12.37 -4.35
N THR A 373 -1.61 12.29 -5.35
CA THR A 373 -1.97 12.39 -6.76
C THR A 373 -1.61 11.11 -7.48
N LEU A 374 -2.45 10.69 -8.38
CA LEU A 374 -2.20 9.64 -9.34
C LEU A 374 -2.19 10.31 -10.71
N ASP A 375 -0.99 10.62 -11.19
CA ASP A 375 -0.74 11.29 -12.45
C ASP A 375 -0.48 10.28 -13.56
N ASP A 376 -0.63 10.68 -14.82
CA ASP A 376 -0.34 9.87 -16.00
C ASP A 376 -1.00 8.48 -15.96
N VAL A 377 -2.21 8.41 -15.38
CA VAL A 377 -2.97 7.17 -15.34
C VAL A 377 -3.27 6.74 -16.77
N VAL A 378 -2.88 5.52 -17.11
CA VAL A 378 -3.30 4.88 -18.35
C VAL A 378 -3.79 3.48 -18.02
N ALA A 379 -5.08 3.26 -18.23
CA ALA A 379 -5.68 1.93 -18.13
C ALA A 379 -6.07 1.44 -19.52
N GLY A 380 -5.39 0.39 -19.98
CA GLY A 380 -5.77 -0.33 -21.19
C GLY A 380 -7.03 -1.15 -20.95
N MET A 381 -7.96 -1.11 -21.88
CA MET A 381 -9.21 -1.87 -21.80
C MET A 381 -9.30 -2.89 -22.94
N SER A 382 -10.32 -3.75 -22.91
CA SER A 382 -10.61 -4.68 -24.00
C SER A 382 -10.84 -3.96 -25.33
N SER A 383 -11.30 -2.70 -25.26
CA SER A 383 -11.44 -1.78 -26.37
C SER A 383 -11.17 -0.38 -25.84
N GLY A 384 -10.18 0.29 -26.42
CA GLY A 384 -9.79 1.64 -26.03
C GLY A 384 -8.90 1.72 -24.78
N ARG A 385 -8.71 2.94 -24.32
CA ARG A 385 -7.90 3.28 -23.14
C ARG A 385 -8.58 4.39 -22.32
N MET A 386 -8.43 4.31 -21.03
CA MET A 386 -8.75 5.40 -20.11
C MET A 386 -7.45 6.06 -19.67
N SER A 387 -7.40 7.39 -19.67
CA SER A 387 -6.23 8.14 -19.21
C SER A 387 -6.67 9.37 -18.43
N GLY A 388 -5.80 9.88 -17.55
CA GLY A 388 -6.09 11.10 -16.80
C GLY A 388 -5.39 11.17 -15.46
N LYS A 389 -6.03 11.88 -14.53
CA LYS A 389 -5.51 12.19 -13.20
C LYS A 389 -6.56 11.97 -12.13
N VAL A 390 -6.10 11.48 -10.98
CA VAL A 390 -6.89 11.37 -9.75
C VAL A 390 -6.13 12.07 -8.62
N SER A 391 -6.80 12.82 -7.76
CA SER A 391 -6.18 13.39 -6.57
C SER A 391 -7.06 13.21 -5.34
N ILE A 392 -6.39 13.01 -4.19
CA ILE A 392 -6.99 12.93 -2.86
C ILE A 392 -6.26 13.96 -2.00
N ASP A 393 -6.96 15.00 -1.58
CA ASP A 393 -6.38 16.10 -0.80
C ASP A 393 -7.00 16.17 0.58
N GLN A 394 -6.19 15.96 1.61
CA GLN A 394 -6.59 16.08 3.03
C GLN A 394 -5.64 17.01 3.80
N ARG A 395 -5.08 18.00 3.13
CA ARG A 395 -4.26 19.04 3.76
C ARG A 395 -5.13 20.00 4.59
N GLY A 396 -4.48 20.84 5.40
CA GLY A 396 -5.14 21.87 6.18
C GLY A 396 -6.07 21.36 7.29
N GLY A 397 -5.91 20.12 7.77
CA GLY A 397 -6.74 19.58 8.85
C GLY A 397 -8.16 19.21 8.44
N ALA A 398 -8.43 19.06 7.14
CA ALA A 398 -9.74 18.67 6.64
C ALA A 398 -10.24 17.36 7.26
N ALA A 399 -11.48 17.35 7.76
CA ALA A 399 -12.10 16.18 8.38
C ALA A 399 -12.25 15.01 7.38
N TYR A 400 -12.59 15.34 6.13
CA TYR A 400 -12.73 14.39 5.04
C TYR A 400 -11.81 14.77 3.88
N PRO A 401 -11.16 13.78 3.22
CA PRO A 401 -10.40 14.04 2.00
C PRO A 401 -11.31 14.48 0.86
N ILE A 402 -10.78 15.34 0.00
CA ILE A 402 -11.39 15.73 -1.25
C ILE A 402 -10.84 14.84 -2.36
N LEU A 403 -11.70 14.04 -2.96
CA LEU A 403 -11.41 13.28 -4.18
C LEU A 403 -11.71 14.14 -5.40
N ALA A 404 -10.76 14.25 -6.32
CA ALA A 404 -11.00 14.82 -7.65
C ALA A 404 -10.50 13.84 -8.73
N LEU A 405 -11.32 13.66 -9.76
CA LEU A 405 -10.99 12.84 -10.92
C LEU A 405 -11.14 13.67 -12.19
N ASP A 406 -10.21 13.51 -13.13
CA ASP A 406 -10.34 13.96 -14.52
C ASP A 406 -9.83 12.80 -15.40
N LEU A 407 -10.78 12.03 -15.93
CA LEU A 407 -10.51 10.81 -16.68
C LEU A 407 -11.14 10.91 -18.07
N ALA A 408 -10.35 10.67 -19.09
CA ALA A 408 -10.78 10.60 -20.49
C ALA A 408 -10.74 9.14 -20.99
N PHE A 409 -11.77 8.73 -21.68
CA PHE A 409 -11.86 7.44 -22.37
C PHE A 409 -11.77 7.65 -23.87
N GLN A 410 -10.86 6.97 -24.56
CA GLN A 410 -10.58 7.12 -25.98
C GLN A 410 -10.48 5.76 -26.67
N ASP A 411 -10.70 5.77 -27.98
CA ASP A 411 -10.58 4.60 -28.86
C ASP A 411 -11.44 3.40 -28.42
N GLY A 412 -12.53 3.68 -27.67
CA GLY A 412 -13.48 2.67 -27.22
C GLY A 412 -14.43 2.21 -28.31
N ARG A 413 -15.14 1.13 -28.01
CA ARG A 413 -16.21 0.58 -28.84
C ARG A 413 -17.47 0.42 -28.01
N LEU A 414 -18.60 0.91 -28.55
CA LEU A 414 -19.89 0.87 -27.84
C LEU A 414 -20.34 -0.56 -27.56
N GLU A 415 -20.19 -1.46 -28.50
CA GLU A 415 -20.53 -2.88 -28.37
C GLU A 415 -19.75 -3.59 -27.27
N THR A 416 -18.50 -3.18 -27.04
CA THR A 416 -17.68 -3.71 -25.94
C THR A 416 -18.18 -3.23 -24.58
N LEU A 417 -18.56 -1.95 -24.49
CA LEU A 417 -19.12 -1.39 -23.26
C LEU A 417 -20.49 -1.99 -22.90
N MET A 418 -21.35 -2.22 -23.93
CA MET A 418 -22.69 -2.77 -23.73
C MET A 418 -22.69 -4.30 -23.51
N GLY A 419 -21.60 -5.00 -23.85
CA GLY A 419 -21.56 -6.46 -23.87
C GLY A 419 -22.51 -7.10 -24.90
N SER A 420 -23.02 -6.31 -25.86
CA SER A 420 -23.88 -6.76 -26.93
C SER A 420 -23.59 -6.03 -28.24
N ARG A 421 -23.99 -6.60 -29.37
CA ARG A 421 -23.89 -5.98 -30.69
C ARG A 421 -25.19 -5.27 -31.15
N ASP A 422 -26.09 -4.99 -30.22
CA ASP A 422 -27.35 -4.29 -30.55
C ASP A 422 -27.12 -2.85 -30.99
N ALA A 423 -26.00 -2.26 -30.53
CA ALA A 423 -25.48 -1.00 -31.04
C ALA A 423 -23.95 -1.05 -31.10
N THR A 424 -23.39 -0.49 -32.16
CA THR A 424 -21.94 -0.46 -32.39
C THR A 424 -21.47 0.95 -32.71
N GLY A 425 -20.16 1.22 -32.51
CA GLY A 425 -19.57 2.49 -32.94
C GLY A 425 -18.37 2.91 -32.08
N PRO A 426 -17.55 3.86 -32.61
CA PRO A 426 -16.41 4.42 -31.87
C PRO A 426 -16.92 5.25 -30.69
N LEU A 427 -16.37 4.97 -29.51
CA LEU A 427 -16.81 5.54 -28.24
C LEU A 427 -15.70 6.40 -27.62
N ARG A 428 -16.05 7.60 -27.18
CA ARG A 428 -15.23 8.49 -26.36
C ARG A 428 -16.00 8.91 -25.12
N GLY A 429 -15.28 9.22 -24.04
CA GLY A 429 -15.91 9.72 -22.82
C GLY A 429 -14.96 10.58 -22.00
N ARG A 430 -15.52 11.38 -21.11
CA ARG A 430 -14.78 12.11 -20.08
C ARG A 430 -15.60 12.22 -18.82
N VAL A 431 -14.93 12.12 -17.68
CA VAL A 431 -15.52 12.27 -16.35
C VAL A 431 -14.65 13.24 -15.56
N VAL A 432 -15.22 14.33 -15.11
CA VAL A 432 -14.58 15.32 -14.23
C VAL A 432 -15.49 15.50 -13.03
N LEU A 433 -15.09 14.92 -11.89
CA LEU A 433 -15.87 14.92 -10.65
C LEU A 433 -15.00 15.33 -9.47
N LYS A 434 -15.59 16.04 -8.51
CA LYS A 434 -14.93 16.43 -7.26
C LYS A 434 -15.94 16.31 -6.11
N GLY A 435 -15.55 15.59 -5.03
CA GLY A 435 -16.40 15.43 -3.86
C GLY A 435 -15.60 15.06 -2.62
N ALA A 436 -16.21 15.13 -1.44
CA ALA A 436 -15.57 14.87 -0.16
C ALA A 436 -16.16 13.64 0.54
N GLY A 437 -15.31 12.77 1.12
CA GLY A 437 -15.74 11.58 1.85
C GLY A 437 -14.59 10.71 2.32
N ASP A 438 -14.82 9.82 3.27
CA ASP A 438 -13.82 8.88 3.78
C ASP A 438 -13.51 7.73 2.79
N THR A 439 -14.45 7.46 1.91
CA THR A 439 -14.34 6.43 0.87
C THR A 439 -14.59 7.05 -0.50
N ILE A 440 -14.14 6.37 -1.56
CA ILE A 440 -14.43 6.78 -2.94
C ILE A 440 -15.95 6.92 -3.16
N ARG A 441 -16.74 5.95 -2.68
CA ARG A 441 -18.21 5.97 -2.78
C ARG A 441 -18.82 7.18 -2.09
N GLU A 442 -18.41 7.49 -0.86
CA GLU A 442 -18.91 8.66 -0.13
C GLU A 442 -18.53 9.98 -0.80
N ALA A 443 -17.29 10.06 -1.31
CA ALA A 443 -16.85 11.24 -2.05
C ALA A 443 -17.66 11.43 -3.33
N LEU A 444 -17.91 10.36 -4.09
CA LEU A 444 -18.74 10.41 -5.30
C LEU A 444 -20.21 10.67 -4.98
N ALA A 445 -20.72 10.19 -3.85
CA ALA A 445 -22.09 10.47 -3.39
C ALA A 445 -22.37 11.96 -3.13
N ARG A 446 -21.32 12.78 -3.01
CA ARG A 446 -21.38 14.24 -2.81
C ARG A 446 -20.61 14.98 -3.90
N ALA A 447 -20.42 14.36 -5.07
CA ALA A 447 -19.58 14.93 -6.10
C ALA A 447 -20.34 15.94 -6.96
N ASP A 448 -19.64 17.03 -7.28
CA ASP A 448 -19.98 17.98 -8.30
C ASP A 448 -19.11 17.77 -9.54
N GLY A 449 -19.63 18.18 -10.71
CA GLY A 449 -18.85 18.12 -11.94
C GLY A 449 -19.65 17.71 -13.16
N ARG A 450 -19.03 16.93 -14.05
CA ARG A 450 -19.63 16.50 -15.31
C ARG A 450 -19.12 15.13 -15.74
N ALA A 451 -19.97 14.43 -16.51
CA ALA A 451 -19.59 13.21 -17.21
C ALA A 451 -20.17 13.26 -18.63
N GLY A 452 -19.41 12.82 -19.61
CA GLY A 452 -19.82 12.83 -21.00
C GLY A 452 -19.43 11.55 -21.72
N LEU A 453 -20.28 11.10 -22.66
CA LEU A 453 -20.05 9.96 -23.52
C LEU A 453 -20.54 10.30 -24.93
N LEU A 454 -19.71 10.03 -25.93
CA LEU A 454 -19.97 10.33 -27.33
C LEU A 454 -19.70 9.12 -28.22
N VAL A 455 -20.68 8.76 -29.05
CA VAL A 455 -20.51 7.82 -30.17
C VAL A 455 -20.81 8.57 -31.47
N ARG A 456 -19.86 8.54 -32.41
CA ARG A 456 -20.01 9.18 -33.72
C ARG A 456 -19.98 8.12 -34.81
N GLY A 457 -21.14 7.89 -35.39
CA GLY A 457 -21.29 6.82 -36.39
C GLY A 457 -21.31 5.44 -35.77
N GLY A 458 -21.70 4.48 -36.58
CA GLY A 458 -21.88 3.09 -36.18
C GLY A 458 -23.20 2.55 -36.68
N THR A 459 -23.65 1.44 -36.08
CA THR A 459 -24.94 0.83 -36.41
C THR A 459 -25.74 0.53 -35.14
N VAL A 460 -27.04 0.39 -35.29
CA VAL A 460 -27.95 -0.03 -34.23
C VAL A 460 -29.05 -0.91 -34.84
N LYS A 461 -29.47 -1.95 -34.12
CA LYS A 461 -30.57 -2.80 -34.57
C LYS A 461 -31.80 -1.96 -34.87
N ARG A 462 -32.46 -2.26 -36.01
CA ARG A 462 -33.67 -1.54 -36.48
C ARG A 462 -34.79 -1.59 -35.42
N THR A 463 -34.93 -2.70 -34.73
CA THR A 463 -35.92 -2.86 -33.65
C THR A 463 -35.67 -1.84 -32.53
N PHE A 464 -34.42 -1.66 -32.08
CA PHE A 464 -34.07 -0.69 -31.06
C PHE A 464 -34.32 0.76 -31.54
N ALA A 465 -33.90 1.09 -32.77
CA ALA A 465 -34.12 2.41 -33.34
C ALA A 465 -35.62 2.73 -33.55
N ALA A 466 -36.44 1.75 -33.89
CA ALA A 466 -37.89 1.92 -34.01
C ALA A 466 -38.56 2.14 -32.63
N VAL A 467 -38.17 1.37 -31.61
CA VAL A 467 -38.61 1.56 -30.21
C VAL A 467 -38.20 2.93 -29.70
N LEU A 468 -36.93 3.34 -29.96
CA LEU A 468 -36.43 4.68 -29.63
C LEU A 468 -37.29 5.79 -30.30
N GLY A 469 -37.69 5.59 -31.56
CA GLY A 469 -38.58 6.47 -32.26
C GLY A 469 -40.05 6.44 -31.82
N GLN A 470 -40.37 5.59 -30.83
CA GLN A 470 -41.71 5.34 -30.34
C GLN A 470 -42.67 4.86 -31.44
N ASP A 471 -42.16 4.21 -32.48
CA ASP A 471 -42.90 3.70 -33.65
C ASP A 471 -43.14 2.19 -33.55
N LEU A 472 -44.32 1.84 -33.05
CA LEU A 472 -44.73 0.46 -32.85
C LEU A 472 -44.91 -0.33 -34.15
N GLY A 473 -45.45 0.32 -35.17
CA GLY A 473 -45.65 -0.32 -36.49
C GLY A 473 -44.31 -0.74 -37.10
N LYS A 474 -43.30 0.13 -37.04
CA LYS A 474 -41.96 -0.23 -37.50
C LYS A 474 -41.26 -1.23 -36.59
N ALA A 475 -41.45 -1.15 -35.27
CA ALA A 475 -40.88 -2.13 -34.33
C ALA A 475 -41.46 -3.54 -34.57
N ILE A 476 -42.74 -3.70 -34.72
CA ILE A 476 -43.39 -4.97 -35.04
C ILE A 476 -42.95 -5.46 -36.43
N GLY A 477 -42.95 -4.56 -37.42
CA GLY A 477 -42.52 -4.89 -38.76
C GLY A 477 -41.07 -5.34 -38.85
N ALA A 478 -40.17 -4.75 -38.03
CA ALA A 478 -38.77 -5.18 -37.94
C ALA A 478 -38.64 -6.56 -37.29
N VAL A 479 -39.42 -6.87 -36.24
CA VAL A 479 -39.39 -8.18 -35.59
C VAL A 479 -39.93 -9.29 -36.51
N LEU A 480 -40.93 -8.97 -37.34
CA LEU A 480 -41.55 -9.95 -38.24
C LEU A 480 -40.75 -10.21 -39.53
N ARG A 481 -40.05 -9.21 -40.04
CA ARG A 481 -39.32 -9.31 -41.32
C ARG A 481 -37.87 -9.73 -41.17
N ASP A 482 -37.12 -9.01 -40.33
CA ASP A 482 -35.70 -9.28 -40.09
C ASP A 482 -35.25 -8.64 -38.76
N LYS A 483 -35.06 -9.49 -37.75
CA LYS A 483 -34.63 -9.06 -36.42
C LYS A 483 -33.20 -8.57 -36.40
N GLU A 484 -32.38 -8.95 -37.36
CA GLU A 484 -30.95 -8.61 -37.44
C GLU A 484 -30.69 -7.38 -38.31
N ALA A 485 -31.72 -6.80 -38.94
CA ALA A 485 -31.56 -5.60 -39.76
C ALA A 485 -31.01 -4.44 -38.93
N GLU A 486 -29.98 -3.80 -39.44
CA GLU A 486 -29.31 -2.66 -38.81
C GLU A 486 -29.66 -1.34 -39.51
N VAL A 487 -29.60 -0.26 -38.77
CA VAL A 487 -29.68 1.12 -39.29
C VAL A 487 -28.49 1.94 -38.76
N PRO A 488 -28.09 3.00 -39.49
CA PRO A 488 -27.01 3.85 -39.01
C PRO A 488 -27.32 4.46 -37.65
N LEU A 489 -26.35 4.41 -36.70
CA LEU A 489 -26.28 5.24 -35.53
C LEU A 489 -25.47 6.48 -35.91
N ARG A 490 -26.12 7.63 -36.08
CA ARG A 490 -25.47 8.86 -36.52
C ARG A 490 -24.74 9.56 -35.39
N CYS A 491 -25.42 9.71 -34.25
CA CYS A 491 -24.89 10.39 -33.07
C CYS A 491 -25.52 9.85 -31.79
N LEU A 492 -24.71 9.54 -30.80
CA LEU A 492 -25.14 9.37 -29.42
C LEU A 492 -24.28 10.29 -28.55
N ALA A 493 -24.89 11.33 -27.98
CA ALA A 493 -24.26 12.31 -27.12
C ALA A 493 -24.96 12.31 -25.76
N ILE A 494 -24.28 11.78 -24.75
CA ILE A 494 -24.80 11.71 -23.38
C ILE A 494 -23.88 12.56 -22.50
N GLY A 495 -24.34 13.74 -22.10
CA GLY A 495 -23.73 14.57 -21.09
C GLY A 495 -24.54 14.54 -19.80
N PHE A 496 -23.84 14.66 -18.67
CA PHE A 496 -24.43 14.81 -17.35
C PHE A 496 -23.75 15.95 -16.60
N ALA A 497 -24.55 16.79 -15.96
CA ALA A 497 -24.10 17.68 -14.91
C ALA A 497 -24.33 17.00 -13.56
N ALA A 498 -23.29 16.90 -12.74
CA ALA A 498 -23.34 16.34 -11.39
C ALA A 498 -23.42 17.47 -10.35
N ARG A 499 -24.36 17.37 -9.43
CA ARG A 499 -24.47 18.22 -8.24
C ARG A 499 -24.85 17.36 -7.04
N ASP A 500 -24.05 17.44 -6.00
CA ASP A 500 -24.22 16.66 -4.76
C ASP A 500 -24.52 15.17 -5.05
N GLY A 501 -23.71 14.56 -5.94
CA GLY A 501 -23.84 13.15 -6.33
C GLY A 501 -25.02 12.81 -7.22
N VAL A 502 -25.84 13.77 -7.62
CA VAL A 502 -26.96 13.56 -8.55
C VAL A 502 -26.57 14.06 -9.94
N LEU A 503 -26.57 13.16 -10.91
CA LEU A 503 -26.27 13.45 -12.31
C LEU A 503 -27.58 13.68 -13.08
N THR A 504 -27.69 14.83 -13.71
CA THR A 504 -28.81 15.21 -14.59
C THR A 504 -28.33 15.33 -16.04
N PRO A 505 -29.10 14.82 -17.04
CA PRO A 505 -28.72 14.94 -18.45
C PRO A 505 -28.51 16.36 -18.91
N SER A 506 -27.38 16.63 -19.62
CA SER A 506 -27.01 17.96 -20.12
C SER A 506 -26.01 17.86 -21.30
N PRO A 507 -26.42 17.60 -22.53
CA PRO A 507 -27.67 16.95 -22.97
C PRO A 507 -27.59 15.41 -22.93
N PHE A 508 -28.73 14.73 -23.17
CA PHE A 508 -28.78 13.34 -23.55
C PHE A 508 -29.57 13.22 -24.87
N LEU A 509 -28.88 13.03 -25.97
CA LEU A 509 -29.42 12.99 -27.32
C LEU A 509 -28.92 11.78 -28.09
N VAL A 510 -29.79 11.15 -28.86
CA VAL A 510 -29.44 10.04 -29.74
C VAL A 510 -30.13 10.22 -31.11
N GLU A 511 -29.38 10.04 -32.19
CA GLU A 511 -29.85 10.10 -33.57
C GLU A 511 -29.47 8.83 -34.32
N THR A 512 -30.47 8.19 -34.89
CA THR A 512 -30.32 7.04 -35.79
C THR A 512 -30.75 7.40 -37.21
N GLY A 513 -30.61 6.48 -38.14
CA GLY A 513 -31.12 6.67 -39.50
C GLY A 513 -32.63 6.91 -39.58
N ILE A 514 -33.40 6.39 -38.60
CA ILE A 514 -34.90 6.42 -38.65
C ILE A 514 -35.54 7.13 -37.47
N SER A 515 -34.78 7.52 -36.43
CA SER A 515 -35.30 8.16 -35.23
C SER A 515 -34.34 9.10 -34.53
N VAL A 516 -34.89 10.02 -33.76
CA VAL A 516 -34.16 10.88 -32.83
C VAL A 516 -34.79 10.76 -31.46
N GLY A 517 -33.96 10.71 -30.40
CA GLY A 517 -34.40 10.60 -29.02
C GLY A 517 -33.71 11.58 -28.10
N GLN A 518 -34.39 11.96 -27.02
CA GLN A 518 -33.87 12.78 -25.94
C GLN A 518 -34.13 12.12 -24.61
N GLY A 519 -33.10 12.03 -23.77
CA GLY A 519 -33.16 11.52 -22.41
C GLY A 519 -33.30 12.62 -21.37
N GLN A 520 -34.09 12.39 -20.35
CA GLN A 520 -34.23 13.22 -19.16
C GLN A 520 -34.32 12.36 -17.91
N GLY A 521 -34.13 12.95 -16.73
CA GLY A 521 -34.18 12.22 -15.47
C GLY A 521 -32.95 12.43 -14.61
N ARG A 522 -32.54 11.42 -13.84
CA ARG A 522 -31.42 11.51 -12.92
C ARG A 522 -30.76 10.17 -12.69
N LEU A 523 -29.47 10.21 -12.39
CA LEU A 523 -28.69 9.10 -11.82
C LEU A 523 -28.19 9.54 -10.44
N SER A 524 -28.19 8.63 -9.46
CA SER A 524 -27.67 8.92 -8.12
C SER A 524 -26.41 8.10 -7.89
N LEU A 525 -25.30 8.76 -7.57
CA LEU A 525 -24.04 8.11 -7.20
C LEU A 525 -24.07 7.58 -5.76
N ALA A 526 -24.96 8.12 -4.91
CA ALA A 526 -25.06 7.74 -3.50
C ALA A 526 -25.60 6.31 -3.33
N ASP A 527 -26.68 5.99 -4.04
CA ASP A 527 -27.36 4.72 -4.01
C ASP A 527 -27.28 3.93 -5.33
N GLU A 528 -26.55 4.47 -6.30
CA GLU A 528 -26.29 3.90 -7.63
C GLU A 528 -27.58 3.62 -8.42
N ARG A 529 -28.63 4.45 -8.21
CA ARG A 529 -29.90 4.30 -8.87
C ARG A 529 -29.96 5.04 -10.19
N ILE A 530 -30.69 4.43 -11.13
CA ILE A 530 -31.00 4.96 -12.45
C ILE A 530 -32.48 5.31 -12.49
N ALA A 531 -32.83 6.53 -12.90
CA ALA A 531 -34.18 6.98 -13.13
C ALA A 531 -34.20 7.91 -14.36
N LEU A 532 -34.09 7.33 -15.55
CA LEU A 532 -34.09 8.06 -16.81
C LEU A 532 -35.34 7.74 -17.62
N SER A 533 -35.75 8.70 -18.41
CA SER A 533 -36.88 8.61 -19.33
C SER A 533 -36.42 9.09 -20.70
N ILE A 534 -36.62 8.30 -21.73
CA ILE A 534 -36.23 8.60 -23.10
C ILE A 534 -37.49 8.82 -23.94
N LYS A 535 -37.65 10.02 -24.46
CA LYS A 535 -38.66 10.39 -25.47
C LYS A 535 -38.05 10.38 -26.84
N GLY A 536 -38.72 9.83 -27.82
CA GLY A 536 -38.22 9.77 -29.17
C GLY A 536 -39.26 10.13 -30.22
N ARG A 537 -38.74 10.42 -31.42
CA ARG A 537 -39.55 10.70 -32.60
C ARG A 537 -39.02 9.93 -33.79
N SER A 538 -39.89 9.20 -34.52
CA SER A 538 -39.56 8.61 -35.80
C SER A 538 -39.45 9.71 -36.86
N ARG A 539 -38.46 9.62 -37.76
CA ARG A 539 -38.31 10.54 -38.89
C ARG A 539 -39.44 10.38 -39.91
N ASP A 540 -39.94 9.18 -40.03
CA ASP A 540 -41.05 8.83 -40.93
C ASP A 540 -42.02 7.96 -40.13
N PRO A 541 -42.99 8.55 -39.43
CA PRO A 541 -43.80 7.88 -38.45
C PRO A 541 -44.88 6.98 -39.07
N SER A 542 -45.08 5.82 -38.48
CA SER A 542 -46.26 4.99 -38.76
C SER A 542 -47.48 5.46 -37.93
N PRO A 543 -48.70 5.02 -38.29
CA PRO A 543 -49.93 5.34 -37.53
C PRO A 543 -49.90 4.82 -36.08
N LEU A 544 -49.17 3.72 -35.81
CA LEU A 544 -49.08 3.09 -34.50
C LEU A 544 -47.88 3.63 -33.70
N ARG A 545 -48.13 4.53 -32.73
CA ARG A 545 -47.09 5.14 -31.89
C ARG A 545 -47.27 4.74 -30.41
N LEU A 546 -46.13 4.69 -29.70
CA LEU A 546 -46.11 4.65 -28.23
C LEU A 546 -46.31 6.09 -27.71
N ALA A 547 -47.32 6.29 -26.88
CA ALA A 547 -47.58 7.54 -26.22
C ALA A 547 -46.60 7.80 -25.05
N ASP A 548 -46.10 6.75 -24.44
CA ASP A 548 -45.34 6.77 -23.21
C ASP A 548 -43.83 6.68 -23.46
N PRO A 549 -42.99 7.40 -22.72
CA PRO A 549 -41.53 7.35 -22.87
C PRO A 549 -40.95 6.02 -22.37
N ILE A 550 -39.80 5.62 -22.92
CA ILE A 550 -39.03 4.48 -22.44
C ILE A 550 -38.42 4.85 -21.09
N GLN A 551 -38.65 4.02 -20.08
CA GLN A 551 -38.06 4.20 -18.77
C GLN A 551 -36.79 3.33 -18.62
N VAL A 552 -35.71 3.93 -18.15
CA VAL A 552 -34.47 3.24 -17.75
C VAL A 552 -34.35 3.37 -16.24
N GLY A 553 -34.43 2.26 -15.53
CA GLY A 553 -34.44 2.20 -14.07
C GLY A 553 -33.44 1.18 -13.53
N GLY A 554 -33.59 0.82 -12.25
CA GLY A 554 -32.71 -0.13 -11.57
C GLY A 554 -31.48 0.50 -10.95
N THR A 555 -30.40 -0.26 -10.89
CA THR A 555 -29.10 0.18 -10.33
C THR A 555 -28.00 0.09 -11.39
N PHE A 556 -26.82 0.66 -11.12
CA PHE A 556 -25.68 0.57 -12.03
C PHE A 556 -25.25 -0.89 -12.26
N SER A 557 -25.38 -1.74 -11.25
CA SER A 557 -25.08 -3.18 -11.32
C SER A 557 -26.20 -4.01 -12.01
N ALA A 558 -27.43 -3.50 -12.03
CA ALA A 558 -28.59 -4.17 -12.59
C ALA A 558 -29.54 -3.16 -13.25
N PRO A 559 -29.16 -2.56 -14.41
CA PRO A 559 -30.03 -1.64 -15.12
C PRO A 559 -31.25 -2.38 -15.70
N SER A 560 -32.38 -1.71 -15.72
CA SER A 560 -33.63 -2.25 -16.26
C SER A 560 -34.27 -1.29 -17.27
N LEU A 561 -34.82 -1.83 -18.33
CA LEU A 561 -35.61 -1.11 -19.32
C LEU A 561 -37.07 -1.49 -19.17
N SER A 562 -37.97 -0.51 -19.15
CA SER A 562 -39.42 -0.73 -19.17
C SER A 562 -40.13 0.26 -20.07
N ALA A 563 -41.14 -0.19 -20.80
CA ALA A 563 -42.12 0.69 -21.41
C ALA A 563 -43.17 1.07 -20.35
N ALA A 564 -43.69 2.29 -20.39
CA ALA A 564 -44.60 2.81 -19.36
C ALA A 564 -45.76 1.88 -19.01
N GLY A 565 -45.98 1.69 -17.72
CA GLY A 565 -47.08 0.90 -17.15
C GLY A 565 -46.69 -0.37 -16.41
N LYS A 566 -45.39 -0.72 -16.30
CA LYS A 566 -44.91 -1.82 -15.43
C LYS A 566 -43.94 -1.35 -14.38
N PRO A 567 -43.94 -1.93 -13.17
CA PRO A 567 -42.99 -1.57 -12.12
C PRO A 567 -41.55 -1.91 -12.52
N PRO A 568 -40.55 -1.15 -12.03
CA PRO A 568 -39.12 -1.42 -12.25
C PRO A 568 -38.74 -2.80 -11.70
N GLY A 569 -38.06 -3.61 -12.51
CA GLY A 569 -37.55 -4.94 -12.09
C GLY A 569 -38.09 -6.14 -12.86
N SER A 570 -39.06 -6.00 -13.75
CA SER A 570 -39.51 -7.12 -14.60
C SER A 570 -38.52 -7.31 -15.76
N LYS A 571 -37.99 -8.55 -15.91
CA LYS A 571 -37.12 -8.93 -17.03
C LYS A 571 -37.80 -8.64 -18.36
N VAL A 572 -37.15 -7.87 -19.23
CA VAL A 572 -37.66 -7.55 -20.57
C VAL A 572 -37.31 -8.72 -21.50
N GLY A 573 -38.21 -9.68 -21.63
CA GLY A 573 -38.20 -10.65 -22.75
C GLY A 573 -39.11 -10.16 -23.88
N ALA A 574 -38.96 -10.67 -25.09
CA ALA A 574 -39.78 -10.31 -26.26
C ALA A 574 -41.30 -10.41 -25.95
N GLY A 575 -41.73 -11.34 -25.07
CA GLY A 575 -43.12 -11.46 -24.60
C GLY A 575 -43.62 -10.31 -23.70
N SER A 576 -42.74 -9.59 -23.00
CA SER A 576 -43.10 -8.45 -22.13
C SER A 576 -43.31 -7.16 -22.92
N VAL A 577 -42.61 -7.01 -24.05
CA VAL A 577 -42.87 -5.94 -25.01
C VAL A 577 -44.23 -6.12 -25.67
N LEU A 578 -44.60 -7.34 -26.06
CA LEU A 578 -45.92 -7.64 -26.63
C LEU A 578 -47.06 -7.38 -25.65
N SER A 579 -46.93 -7.67 -24.35
CA SER A 579 -47.97 -7.41 -23.35
C SER A 579 -48.16 -5.93 -23.00
N ALA A 580 -47.07 -5.13 -23.09
CA ALA A 580 -47.14 -3.68 -22.98
C ALA A 580 -47.82 -3.05 -24.22
N LEU A 581 -47.64 -3.67 -25.38
CA LEU A 581 -48.31 -3.36 -26.64
C LEU A 581 -49.84 -3.43 -26.54
N GLY A 582 -50.42 -4.48 -25.93
CA GLY A 582 -51.85 -4.66 -25.82
C GLY A 582 -52.58 -3.51 -25.07
N LYS A 583 -51.95 -2.94 -24.06
CA LYS A 583 -52.50 -1.79 -23.29
C LYS A 583 -52.31 -0.44 -23.99
N SER A 584 -51.27 -0.29 -24.78
CA SER A 584 -50.98 0.93 -25.53
C SER A 584 -51.84 1.05 -26.77
N VAL A 585 -52.20 -0.06 -27.41
CA VAL A 585 -53.11 -0.12 -28.55
C VAL A 585 -54.51 0.37 -28.15
N GLY A 586 -55.02 0.00 -26.95
CA GLY A 586 -56.31 0.51 -26.47
C GLY A 586 -56.37 2.02 -26.29
N ARG A 587 -55.28 2.66 -25.90
CA ARG A 587 -55.17 4.15 -25.80
C ARG A 587 -54.97 4.83 -27.16
N ALA A 588 -54.21 4.20 -28.06
CA ALA A 588 -53.96 4.74 -29.41
C ALA A 588 -55.23 4.69 -30.28
N LEU A 589 -56.20 3.83 -29.95
CA LEU A 589 -57.50 3.77 -30.60
C LEU A 589 -58.54 4.77 -30.06
N GLY A 590 -58.11 5.78 -29.28
CA GLY A 590 -58.97 6.90 -28.87
C GLY A 590 -59.85 6.63 -27.62
N LEU A 591 -59.57 5.58 -26.84
CA LEU A 591 -60.32 5.25 -25.64
C LEU A 591 -59.80 5.91 -24.35
N GLY A 592 -58.97 6.95 -24.44
CA GLY A 592 -58.42 7.70 -23.31
C GLY A 592 -58.35 9.20 -23.61
N LYS A 593 -59.06 10.00 -22.83
CA LYS A 593 -59.06 11.47 -22.88
C LYS A 593 -57.85 12.04 -22.11
N ASP A 594 -56.62 11.95 -22.62
CA ASP A 594 -55.53 12.76 -22.12
C ASP A 594 -54.74 13.37 -23.29
N ARG A 595 -54.77 14.69 -23.35
CA ARG A 595 -53.94 15.50 -24.29
C ARG A 595 -52.49 15.22 -23.99
N ALA A 596 -51.72 14.75 -24.98
CA ALA A 596 -50.25 14.68 -24.90
C ALA A 596 -49.67 16.06 -24.57
N PRO A 597 -48.75 16.16 -23.59
CA PRO A 597 -48.05 17.41 -23.36
C PRO A 597 -47.28 17.79 -24.63
N ALA A 598 -47.22 19.10 -24.92
CA ALA A 598 -46.54 19.68 -26.08
C ALA A 598 -45.12 19.13 -26.18
N ASP A 599 -44.77 18.54 -27.34
CA ASP A 599 -43.44 18.03 -27.63
C ASP A 599 -42.39 19.13 -27.44
N ALA A 600 -41.52 19.00 -26.42
CA ALA A 600 -40.30 19.77 -26.40
C ALA A 600 -39.56 19.50 -27.73
N ALA A 601 -39.18 20.54 -28.45
CA ALA A 601 -38.67 20.44 -29.81
C ALA A 601 -37.38 19.61 -29.85
N ILE A 602 -37.51 18.30 -30.14
CA ILE A 602 -36.38 17.42 -30.42
C ILE A 602 -35.79 17.87 -31.76
N PRO A 603 -34.50 18.24 -31.85
CA PRO A 603 -33.89 18.70 -33.10
C PRO A 603 -34.06 17.70 -34.22
N ALA A 604 -34.31 18.18 -35.46
CA ALA A 604 -34.46 17.28 -36.62
C ALA A 604 -33.17 16.56 -37.00
N ALA A 605 -32.02 17.18 -36.74
CA ALA A 605 -30.68 16.62 -36.91
C ALA A 605 -29.76 17.12 -35.81
N LEU A 606 -28.79 16.30 -35.39
CA LEU A 606 -27.85 16.64 -34.35
C LEU A 606 -26.50 17.03 -34.96
N ASP A 607 -25.94 18.14 -34.53
CA ASP A 607 -24.51 18.45 -34.75
C ASP A 607 -23.68 17.69 -33.71
N CYS A 608 -23.24 16.49 -34.07
CA CYS A 608 -22.50 15.58 -33.18
C CYS A 608 -21.11 16.14 -32.79
N ASP A 609 -20.52 16.99 -33.65
CA ASP A 609 -19.24 17.63 -33.37
C ASP A 609 -19.37 18.71 -32.32
N ARG A 610 -20.38 19.57 -32.45
CA ARG A 610 -20.70 20.59 -31.47
C ARG A 610 -21.05 19.97 -30.11
N LEU A 611 -21.91 18.94 -30.12
CA LEU A 611 -22.27 18.20 -28.91
C LEU A 611 -21.04 17.55 -28.26
N GLY A 612 -20.16 16.96 -29.06
CA GLY A 612 -18.91 16.37 -28.55
C GLY A 612 -18.03 17.39 -27.85
N ARG A 613 -17.84 18.57 -28.40
CA ARG A 613 -17.08 19.66 -27.74
C ARG A 613 -17.75 20.18 -26.47
N GLN A 614 -19.06 20.07 -26.36
CA GLN A 614 -19.80 20.51 -25.18
C GLN A 614 -19.72 19.53 -24.01
N ILE A 615 -19.69 18.22 -24.29
CA ILE A 615 -19.82 17.18 -23.26
C ILE A 615 -18.48 16.54 -22.87
N LEU A 616 -17.46 16.57 -23.73
CA LEU A 616 -16.10 16.06 -23.49
C LEU A 616 -15.13 17.18 -23.10
#